data_d23d26d401d2493177012847c9ed014b
#
_entry.id   d23d26d401d2493177012847c9ed014b
#
_cell.length_a   1.000
_cell.length_b   1.000
_cell.length_c   1.000
_cell.angle_alpha   90.00
_cell.angle_beta   90.00
_cell.angle_gamma   90.00
#
_symmetry.space_group_name_H-M   'P 1'
#
loop_
_entity.id
_entity.type
_entity.pdbx_description
1 polymer ?
#
loop_
_entity_poly.entity_id
_entity_poly.type
_entity_poly.pdbx_seq_one_letter_code
_entity_poly.pdbx_strand_id
1 'polypeptide(L)'
;MNGVGNGPNGAHVELPDAELSTARLLANTEPGGGVLDPREYQIELFERARARNTIAVLDTGSGKTLVAVLLLKHILQIELNKRANGAKPRVAFFLVDSVTLVFQQSAVLRNNLDQAVAHFFGSLGPDLWDKQTWDKHLEKYMVIVCTAEILNQSLLNGHIGIDQINLLIFDEAHHAKKEHPYARYATNYLIMP
;
A
#
# COMPACT_ATOMS: atom_id res chain seq x y z
N MET A 1 5.40 3.47 61.42
CA MET A 1 6.49 4.09 60.67
C MET A 1 6.63 3.34 59.37
N ASN A 2 6.03 3.91 58.35
CA ASN A 2 6.65 4.39 57.11
C ASN A 2 7.25 3.26 56.22
N GLY A 3 6.90 3.07 55.00
CA GLY A 3 6.52 4.00 53.96
C GLY A 3 6.01 3.28 52.71
N VAL A 4 5.22 4.03 52.03
CA VAL A 4 4.64 3.84 50.74
C VAL A 4 5.72 3.82 49.65
N GLY A 5 5.63 2.86 48.71
CA GLY A 5 6.41 2.83 47.49
C GLY A 5 5.47 2.67 46.32
N ASN A 6 4.98 3.78 45.77
CA ASN A 6 4.34 3.87 44.47
C ASN A 6 5.36 3.52 43.37
N GLY A 7 5.12 2.47 42.62
CA GLY A 7 5.75 2.21 41.32
C GLY A 7 4.99 2.95 40.21
N PRO A 8 5.68 3.55 39.24
CA PRO A 8 5.06 4.45 38.28
C PRO A 8 4.23 3.70 37.21
N ASN A 9 3.05 4.25 36.96
CA ASN A 9 2.23 4.01 35.80
C ASN A 9 3.07 3.94 34.51
N GLY A 10 2.96 2.81 33.81
CA GLY A 10 3.35 2.71 32.43
C GLY A 10 2.47 3.62 31.58
N ALA A 11 2.90 4.84 31.38
CA ALA A 11 2.30 5.71 30.39
C ALA A 11 2.46 5.06 29.01
N HIS A 12 1.37 4.67 28.38
CA HIS A 12 1.30 4.46 26.96
C HIS A 12 1.72 5.78 26.29
N VAL A 13 2.96 5.84 25.83
CA VAL A 13 3.39 6.89 24.93
C VAL A 13 2.83 6.54 23.55
N GLU A 14 1.66 7.06 23.25
CA GLU A 14 1.23 7.24 21.85
C GLU A 14 2.26 8.19 21.23
N LEU A 15 3.17 7.64 20.44
CA LEU A 15 4.07 8.46 19.63
C LEU A 15 3.19 9.24 18.64
N PRO A 16 3.27 10.57 18.62
CA PRO A 16 2.47 11.39 17.72
C PRO A 16 2.84 11.06 16.27
N ASP A 17 1.82 11.03 15.38
CA ASP A 17 1.93 10.83 13.92
C ASP A 17 2.99 11.75 13.22
N ALA A 18 3.46 12.77 13.91
CA ALA A 18 4.49 13.71 13.48
C ALA A 18 5.92 13.11 13.39
N GLU A 19 6.18 11.94 13.99
CA GLU A 19 7.53 11.35 13.96
C GLU A 19 7.86 10.55 12.69
N LEU A 20 6.89 10.28 11.84
CA LEU A 20 7.11 9.76 10.49
C LEU A 20 7.30 10.93 9.50
N SER A 21 8.23 11.83 9.81
CA SER A 21 8.55 12.92 8.89
C SER A 21 9.11 12.37 7.58
N THR A 22 8.82 13.06 6.47
CA THR A 22 9.37 12.76 5.13
C THR A 22 10.89 12.59 5.20
N ALA A 23 11.59 13.39 6.02
CA ALA A 23 13.02 13.28 6.24
C ALA A 23 13.44 11.91 6.82
N ARG A 24 12.63 11.31 7.71
CA ARG A 24 12.92 10.00 8.30
C ARG A 24 12.66 8.85 7.32
N LEU A 25 11.62 8.97 6.46
CA LEU A 25 11.38 8.01 5.38
C LEU A 25 12.52 8.00 4.35
N LEU A 26 13.16 9.17 4.14
CA LEU A 26 14.32 9.32 3.25
C LEU A 26 15.63 8.87 3.90
N ALA A 27 15.79 9.08 5.22
CA ALA A 27 16.99 8.73 5.97
C ALA A 27 17.14 7.23 6.25
N ASN A 28 16.05 6.46 6.27
CA ASN A 28 16.07 5.01 6.49
C ASN A 28 16.37 4.19 5.20
N THR A 29 16.99 4.80 4.21
CA THR A 29 17.56 4.08 3.06
C THR A 29 18.94 3.56 3.45
N GLU A 30 19.05 2.23 3.72
CA GLU A 30 20.30 1.52 3.95
C GLU A 30 21.29 1.75 2.77
N PRO A 31 22.61 1.75 3.03
CA PRO A 31 23.62 1.91 1.99
C PRO A 31 23.61 0.70 1.04
N GLY A 32 22.99 0.86 -0.11
CA GLY A 32 22.84 -0.19 -1.15
C GLY A 32 21.57 -0.07 -1.99
N GLY A 33 20.51 0.53 -1.47
CA GLY A 33 19.36 1.01 -2.23
C GLY A 33 19.68 2.41 -2.77
N GLY A 34 19.43 2.67 -4.05
CA GLY A 34 19.68 4.00 -4.63
C GLY A 34 19.03 5.07 -3.75
N VAL A 35 19.80 6.09 -3.43
CA VAL A 35 19.33 7.22 -2.62
C VAL A 35 18.09 7.79 -3.32
N LEU A 36 16.93 7.65 -2.65
CA LEU A 36 15.71 8.30 -3.10
C LEU A 36 15.91 9.80 -2.84
N ASP A 37 16.19 10.54 -3.89
CA ASP A 37 16.26 12.01 -3.86
C ASP A 37 15.02 12.57 -4.57
N PRO A 38 13.87 12.65 -3.86
CA PRO A 38 12.63 13.12 -4.45
C PRO A 38 12.68 14.62 -4.68
N ARG A 39 12.20 15.04 -5.83
CA ARG A 39 11.99 16.44 -6.15
C ARG A 39 10.90 17.05 -5.28
N GLU A 40 10.93 18.36 -5.08
CA GLU A 40 9.99 19.08 -4.21
C GLU A 40 8.52 18.76 -4.52
N TYR A 41 8.12 18.76 -5.80
CA TYR A 41 6.74 18.41 -6.19
C TYR A 41 6.34 16.96 -5.87
N GLN A 42 7.30 16.02 -5.83
CA GLN A 42 7.02 14.63 -5.45
C GLN A 42 6.75 14.51 -3.95
N ILE A 43 7.47 15.29 -3.15
CA ILE A 43 7.22 15.41 -1.71
C ILE A 43 5.84 16.03 -1.46
N GLU A 44 5.51 17.12 -2.16
CA GLU A 44 4.21 17.75 -2.06
C GLU A 44 3.05 16.80 -2.41
N LEU A 45 3.19 16.03 -3.50
CA LEU A 45 2.21 15.03 -3.91
C LEU A 45 2.09 13.89 -2.89
N PHE A 46 3.19 13.43 -2.32
CA PHE A 46 3.20 12.43 -1.26
C PHE A 46 2.43 12.95 -0.03
N GLU A 47 2.71 14.18 0.44
CA GLU A 47 2.02 14.76 1.60
C GLU A 47 0.52 14.93 1.36
N ARG A 48 0.12 15.31 0.14
CA ARG A 48 -1.30 15.36 -0.26
C ARG A 48 -1.95 13.98 -0.26
N ALA A 49 -1.27 12.97 -0.83
CA ALA A 49 -1.79 11.61 -0.93
C ALA A 49 -1.87 10.92 0.45
N ARG A 50 -0.99 11.28 1.38
CA ARG A 50 -1.05 10.84 2.77
C ARG A 50 -2.28 11.38 3.50
N ALA A 51 -2.67 12.61 3.22
CA ALA A 51 -3.77 13.29 3.90
C ALA A 51 -5.16 12.98 3.31
N ARG A 52 -5.24 12.64 2.01
CA ARG A 52 -6.52 12.43 1.30
C ARG A 52 -6.34 11.64 0.01
N ASN A 53 -7.43 11.09 -0.51
CA ASN A 53 -7.45 10.50 -1.85
C ASN A 53 -7.01 11.55 -2.88
N THR A 54 -6.03 11.20 -3.70
CA THR A 54 -5.36 12.14 -4.61
C THR A 54 -5.24 11.56 -6.00
N ILE A 55 -5.54 12.35 -7.01
CA ILE A 55 -5.24 12.07 -8.42
C ILE A 55 -4.00 12.88 -8.78
N ALA A 56 -2.89 12.20 -9.06
CA ALA A 56 -1.65 12.82 -9.50
C ALA A 56 -1.58 12.81 -11.03
N VAL A 57 -1.59 13.99 -11.65
CA VAL A 57 -1.43 14.14 -13.10
C VAL A 57 0.01 14.62 -13.35
N LEU A 58 0.82 13.75 -13.90
CA LEU A 58 2.25 13.97 -14.16
C LEU A 58 2.62 13.40 -15.53
N ASP A 59 3.56 14.04 -16.19
CA ASP A 59 4.09 13.56 -17.47
C ASP A 59 4.81 12.20 -17.34
N THR A 60 4.94 11.48 -18.45
CA THR A 60 5.72 10.25 -18.49
C THR A 60 7.18 10.54 -18.13
N GLY A 61 7.78 9.70 -17.30
CA GLY A 61 9.16 9.90 -16.83
C GLY A 61 9.33 10.91 -15.68
N SER A 62 8.26 11.54 -15.20
CA SER A 62 8.31 12.48 -14.06
C SER A 62 8.49 11.81 -12.69
N GLY A 63 8.58 10.48 -12.64
CA GLY A 63 8.77 9.75 -11.37
C GLY A 63 7.49 9.51 -10.57
N LYS A 64 6.34 9.30 -11.23
CA LYS A 64 5.08 8.89 -10.58
C LYS A 64 5.28 7.71 -9.63
N THR A 65 6.06 6.72 -10.05
CA THR A 65 6.35 5.53 -9.25
C THR A 65 7.08 5.86 -7.95
N LEU A 66 7.93 6.90 -7.93
CA LEU A 66 8.61 7.33 -6.70
C LEU A 66 7.62 7.87 -5.65
N VAL A 67 6.63 8.65 -6.08
CA VAL A 67 5.55 9.13 -5.18
C VAL A 67 4.78 7.93 -4.59
N ALA A 68 4.48 6.93 -5.42
CA ALA A 68 3.83 5.70 -4.98
C ALA A 68 4.69 4.90 -3.98
N VAL A 69 6.01 4.81 -4.22
CA VAL A 69 6.96 4.15 -3.29
C VAL A 69 7.01 4.86 -1.95
N LEU A 70 7.08 6.20 -1.92
CA LEU A 70 7.05 6.98 -0.68
C LEU A 70 5.76 6.74 0.11
N LEU A 71 4.62 6.75 -0.58
CA LEU A 71 3.32 6.50 0.05
C LEU A 71 3.23 5.06 0.59
N LEU A 72 3.71 4.08 -0.18
CA LEU A 72 3.78 2.69 0.27
C LEU A 72 4.67 2.57 1.51
N LYS A 73 5.89 3.10 1.52
CA LYS A 73 6.78 3.06 2.70
C LYS A 73 6.07 3.59 3.96
N HIS A 74 5.37 4.70 3.83
CA HIS A 74 4.61 5.29 4.94
C HIS A 74 3.50 4.36 5.45
N ILE A 75 2.65 3.87 4.55
CA ILE A 75 1.52 2.98 4.91
C ILE A 75 2.02 1.64 5.47
N LEU A 76 3.10 1.08 4.91
CA LEU A 76 3.68 -0.17 5.38
C LEU A 76 4.25 -0.04 6.79
N GLN A 77 4.85 1.09 7.14
CA GLN A 77 5.32 1.33 8.50
C GLN A 77 4.16 1.38 9.51
N ILE A 78 3.05 2.01 9.15
CA ILE A 78 1.82 2.01 9.96
C ILE A 78 1.28 0.59 10.10
N GLU A 79 1.24 -0.16 9.01
CA GLU A 79 0.73 -1.54 9.01
C GLU A 79 1.58 -2.48 9.85
N LEU A 80 2.91 -2.36 9.78
CA LEU A 80 3.84 -3.14 10.63
C LEU A 80 3.54 -2.92 12.10
N ASN A 81 3.39 -1.66 12.52
CA ASN A 81 3.06 -1.32 13.90
C ASN A 81 1.69 -1.90 14.32
N LYS A 82 0.68 -1.86 13.43
CA LYS A 82 -0.64 -2.45 13.70
C LYS A 82 -0.57 -3.96 13.85
N ARG A 83 0.13 -4.66 12.93
CA ARG A 83 0.33 -6.12 13.02
C ARG A 83 1.07 -6.52 14.28
N ALA A 84 2.12 -5.79 14.68
CA ALA A 84 2.85 -6.01 15.92
C ALA A 84 1.96 -5.89 17.16
N ASN A 85 0.90 -5.08 17.10
CA ASN A 85 -0.10 -4.93 18.15
C ASN A 85 -1.32 -5.86 18.00
N GLY A 86 -1.21 -6.91 17.16
CA GLY A 86 -2.24 -7.94 17.01
C GLY A 86 -3.41 -7.57 16.09
N ALA A 87 -3.31 -6.51 15.31
CA ALA A 87 -4.33 -6.17 14.34
C ALA A 87 -4.36 -7.18 13.18
N LYS A 88 -5.54 -7.40 12.61
CA LYS A 88 -5.69 -8.24 11.41
C LYS A 88 -4.86 -7.65 10.25
N PRO A 89 -4.18 -8.50 9.46
CA PRO A 89 -3.39 -8.06 8.32
C PRO A 89 -4.23 -7.30 7.29
N ARG A 90 -3.68 -6.17 6.84
CA ARG A 90 -4.20 -5.39 5.72
C ARG A 90 -3.08 -5.24 4.69
N VAL A 91 -3.45 -5.09 3.43
CA VAL A 91 -2.53 -5.11 2.30
C VAL A 91 -2.75 -3.91 1.40
N ALA A 92 -1.67 -3.35 0.87
CA ALA A 92 -1.72 -2.36 -0.19
C ALA A 92 -1.80 -3.04 -1.56
N PHE A 93 -2.69 -2.56 -2.43
CA PHE A 93 -2.79 -3.01 -3.80
C PHE A 93 -2.24 -1.95 -4.75
N PHE A 94 -1.34 -2.35 -5.62
CA PHE A 94 -0.85 -1.56 -6.74
C PHE A 94 -1.43 -2.14 -8.03
N LEU A 95 -2.38 -1.42 -8.63
CA LEU A 95 -3.17 -1.87 -9.75
C LEU A 95 -2.62 -1.33 -11.07
N VAL A 96 -2.43 -2.21 -12.02
CA VAL A 96 -1.96 -1.91 -13.38
C VAL A 96 -2.94 -2.45 -14.42
N ASP A 97 -2.84 -1.99 -15.65
CA ASP A 97 -3.76 -2.36 -16.74
C ASP A 97 -3.32 -3.61 -17.52
N SER A 98 -2.05 -4.04 -17.41
CA SER A 98 -1.53 -5.17 -18.17
C SER A 98 -0.62 -6.09 -17.36
N VAL A 99 -0.55 -7.36 -17.77
CA VAL A 99 0.32 -8.37 -17.14
C VAL A 99 1.80 -7.98 -17.25
N THR A 100 2.22 -7.37 -18.35
CA THR A 100 3.61 -6.88 -18.52
C THR A 100 3.95 -5.85 -17.44
N LEU A 101 3.04 -4.92 -17.16
CA LEU A 101 3.21 -3.92 -16.11
C LEU A 101 3.20 -4.54 -14.71
N VAL A 102 2.46 -5.64 -14.47
CA VAL A 102 2.53 -6.38 -13.19
C VAL A 102 3.97 -6.78 -12.90
N PHE A 103 4.69 -7.36 -13.86
CA PHE A 103 6.09 -7.75 -13.67
C PHE A 103 7.02 -6.55 -13.48
N GLN A 104 6.87 -5.52 -14.32
CA GLN A 104 7.71 -4.32 -14.26
C GLN A 104 7.55 -3.59 -12.92
N GLN A 105 6.32 -3.28 -12.54
CA GLN A 105 6.06 -2.54 -11.29
C GLN A 105 6.40 -3.38 -10.05
N SER A 106 6.16 -4.69 -10.06
CA SER A 106 6.56 -5.54 -8.94
C SER A 106 8.08 -5.60 -8.76
N ALA A 107 8.86 -5.59 -9.84
CA ALA A 107 10.32 -5.51 -9.78
C ALA A 107 10.78 -4.16 -9.20
N VAL A 108 10.21 -3.05 -9.66
CA VAL A 108 10.50 -1.72 -9.12
C VAL A 108 10.18 -1.64 -7.64
N LEU A 109 9.00 -2.12 -7.22
CA LEU A 109 8.60 -2.07 -5.81
C LEU A 109 9.49 -2.95 -4.93
N ARG A 110 9.86 -4.17 -5.37
CA ARG A 110 10.80 -5.03 -4.61
C ARG A 110 12.17 -4.41 -4.42
N ASN A 111 12.64 -3.63 -5.38
CA ASN A 111 13.93 -2.96 -5.28
C ASN A 111 13.91 -1.72 -4.36
N ASN A 112 12.72 -1.22 -4.01
CA ASN A 112 12.56 0.01 -3.25
C ASN A 112 11.86 -0.18 -1.90
N LEU A 113 11.30 -1.36 -1.61
CA LEU A 113 10.60 -1.69 -0.38
C LEU A 113 11.28 -2.85 0.33
N ASP A 114 11.36 -2.78 1.64
CA ASP A 114 11.95 -3.85 2.48
C ASP A 114 10.94 -5.00 2.72
N GLN A 115 9.65 -4.74 2.54
CA GLN A 115 8.58 -5.70 2.77
C GLN A 115 8.32 -6.57 1.54
N ALA A 116 7.78 -7.76 1.80
CA ALA A 116 7.49 -8.72 0.75
C ALA A 116 6.39 -8.21 -0.21
N VAL A 117 6.70 -8.17 -1.50
CA VAL A 117 5.82 -7.78 -2.60
C VAL A 117 5.43 -9.00 -3.40
N ALA A 118 4.13 -9.32 -3.45
CA ALA A 118 3.57 -10.32 -4.36
C ALA A 118 3.18 -9.70 -5.70
N HIS A 119 3.04 -10.55 -6.72
CA HIS A 119 2.44 -10.17 -8.00
C HIS A 119 1.48 -11.28 -8.46
N PHE A 120 0.28 -10.87 -8.92
CA PHE A 120 -0.75 -11.78 -9.39
C PHE A 120 -1.28 -11.37 -10.77
N PHE A 121 -1.54 -12.37 -11.60
CA PHE A 121 -2.10 -12.20 -12.94
C PHE A 121 -2.94 -13.43 -13.31
N GLY A 122 -3.88 -13.29 -14.26
CA GLY A 122 -4.96 -14.25 -14.50
C GLY A 122 -4.57 -15.68 -14.87
N SER A 123 -3.33 -15.93 -15.35
CA SER A 123 -2.88 -17.29 -15.71
C SER A 123 -2.28 -18.09 -14.54
N LEU A 124 -2.31 -17.57 -13.31
CA LEU A 124 -1.75 -18.25 -12.13
C LEU A 124 -2.61 -19.42 -11.60
N GLY A 125 -3.75 -19.70 -12.24
CA GLY A 125 -4.59 -20.85 -11.94
C GLY A 125 -5.69 -20.60 -10.89
N PRO A 126 -6.68 -21.52 -10.80
CA PRO A 126 -7.85 -21.37 -9.93
C PRO A 126 -7.55 -21.42 -8.43
N ASP A 127 -6.43 -22.02 -8.02
CA ASP A 127 -6.06 -22.16 -6.60
C ASP A 127 -5.76 -20.82 -5.91
N LEU A 128 -5.48 -19.77 -6.68
CA LEU A 128 -5.29 -18.41 -6.17
C LEU A 128 -6.61 -17.68 -5.89
N TRP A 129 -7.74 -18.24 -6.27
CA TRP A 129 -9.04 -17.58 -6.21
C TRP A 129 -9.88 -17.98 -5.00
N ASP A 130 -9.45 -18.95 -4.17
CA ASP A 130 -10.17 -19.30 -2.96
C ASP A 130 -9.81 -18.37 -1.79
N LYS A 131 -10.74 -18.24 -0.84
CA LYS A 131 -10.57 -17.41 0.34
C LYS A 131 -9.38 -17.82 1.18
N GLN A 132 -9.15 -19.12 1.37
CA GLN A 132 -8.07 -19.63 2.22
C GLN A 132 -6.69 -19.29 1.65
N THR A 133 -6.54 -19.37 0.34
CA THR A 133 -5.30 -18.98 -0.36
C THR A 133 -5.07 -17.48 -0.24
N TRP A 134 -6.13 -16.66 -0.40
CA TRP A 134 -6.03 -15.23 -0.20
C TRP A 134 -5.64 -14.86 1.24
N ASP A 135 -6.23 -15.47 2.25
CA ASP A 135 -5.88 -15.21 3.65
C ASP A 135 -4.38 -15.48 3.91
N LYS A 136 -3.82 -16.60 3.38
CA LYS A 136 -2.38 -16.88 3.46
C LYS A 136 -1.52 -15.81 2.78
N HIS A 137 -1.96 -15.29 1.63
CA HIS A 137 -1.26 -14.23 0.92
C HIS A 137 -1.31 -12.90 1.69
N LEU A 138 -2.45 -12.54 2.26
CA LEU A 138 -2.63 -11.33 3.07
C LEU A 138 -1.79 -11.36 4.35
N GLU A 139 -1.57 -12.54 4.94
CA GLU A 139 -0.66 -12.70 6.08
C GLU A 139 0.80 -12.50 5.67
N LYS A 140 1.20 -13.09 4.54
CA LYS A 140 2.59 -13.14 4.09
C LYS A 140 3.07 -11.85 3.45
N TYR A 141 2.23 -11.22 2.65
CA TYR A 141 2.61 -10.05 1.84
C TYR A 141 1.97 -8.78 2.39
N MET A 142 2.65 -7.68 2.18
CA MET A 142 2.14 -6.35 2.56
C MET A 142 1.78 -5.50 1.34
N VAL A 143 2.29 -5.86 0.17
CA VAL A 143 1.98 -5.24 -1.12
C VAL A 143 1.66 -6.31 -2.14
N ILE A 144 0.59 -6.11 -2.90
CA ILE A 144 0.20 -6.95 -4.02
C ILE A 144 0.10 -6.10 -5.27
N VAL A 145 0.85 -6.47 -6.31
CA VAL A 145 0.76 -5.88 -7.64
C VAL A 145 -0.08 -6.80 -8.51
N CYS A 146 -1.17 -6.30 -9.08
CA CYS A 146 -2.03 -7.10 -9.93
C CYS A 146 -2.81 -6.24 -10.92
N THR A 147 -3.48 -6.88 -11.87
CA THR A 147 -4.47 -6.17 -12.69
C THR A 147 -5.75 -5.92 -11.87
N ALA A 148 -6.45 -4.83 -12.18
CA ALA A 148 -7.68 -4.48 -11.47
C ALA A 148 -8.77 -5.55 -11.56
N GLU A 149 -8.79 -6.34 -12.64
CA GLU A 149 -9.75 -7.44 -12.80
C GLU A 149 -9.58 -8.50 -11.70
N ILE A 150 -8.34 -8.82 -11.31
CA ILE A 150 -8.06 -9.78 -10.24
C ILE A 150 -8.66 -9.30 -8.92
N LEU A 151 -8.41 -8.04 -8.56
CA LEU A 151 -8.97 -7.48 -7.33
C LEU A 151 -10.50 -7.41 -7.37
N ASN A 152 -11.08 -6.97 -8.50
CA ASN A 152 -12.53 -6.92 -8.69
C ASN A 152 -13.18 -8.29 -8.47
N GLN A 153 -12.66 -9.33 -9.12
CA GLN A 153 -13.19 -10.69 -8.98
C GLN A 153 -13.05 -11.21 -7.55
N SER A 154 -11.92 -10.95 -6.89
CA SER A 154 -11.69 -11.39 -5.51
C SER A 154 -12.64 -10.73 -4.51
N LEU A 155 -12.95 -9.45 -4.71
CA LEU A 155 -13.93 -8.72 -3.90
C LEU A 155 -15.36 -9.20 -4.18
N LEU A 156 -15.74 -9.36 -5.45
CA LEU A 156 -17.07 -9.83 -5.86
C LEU A 156 -17.37 -11.23 -5.33
N ASN A 157 -16.37 -12.11 -5.32
CA ASN A 157 -16.49 -13.47 -4.82
C ASN A 157 -16.37 -13.56 -3.28
N GLY A 158 -16.13 -12.44 -2.60
CA GLY A 158 -15.96 -12.40 -1.15
C GLY A 158 -14.69 -13.08 -0.62
N HIS A 159 -13.69 -13.27 -1.49
CA HIS A 159 -12.39 -13.81 -1.10
C HIS A 159 -11.57 -12.81 -0.29
N ILE A 160 -11.72 -11.53 -0.59
CA ILE A 160 -11.11 -10.39 0.12
C ILE A 160 -12.23 -9.45 0.54
N GLY A 161 -12.14 -8.92 1.77
CA GLY A 161 -12.97 -7.82 2.23
C GLY A 161 -12.30 -6.48 1.98
N ILE A 162 -13.09 -5.44 1.76
CA ILE A 162 -12.56 -4.06 1.60
C ILE A 162 -11.81 -3.58 2.84
N ASP A 163 -12.20 -4.07 4.01
CA ASP A 163 -11.55 -3.81 5.30
C ASP A 163 -10.14 -4.39 5.40
N GLN A 164 -9.79 -5.37 4.55
CA GLN A 164 -8.45 -5.95 4.45
C GLN A 164 -7.52 -5.14 3.53
N ILE A 165 -7.99 -4.03 2.96
CA ILE A 165 -7.21 -3.16 2.09
C ILE A 165 -6.87 -1.87 2.86
N ASN A 166 -5.59 -1.51 2.91
CA ASN A 166 -5.14 -0.27 3.56
C ASN A 166 -4.75 0.83 2.58
N LEU A 167 -4.43 0.48 1.33
CA LEU A 167 -4.11 1.43 0.26
C LEU A 167 -4.43 0.84 -1.10
N LEU A 168 -4.94 1.68 -2.01
CA LEU A 168 -5.11 1.38 -3.42
C LEU A 168 -4.37 2.41 -4.25
N ILE A 169 -3.49 1.94 -5.11
CA ILE A 169 -2.82 2.75 -6.12
C ILE A 169 -3.25 2.27 -7.50
N PHE A 170 -3.74 3.18 -8.32
CA PHE A 170 -4.11 2.93 -9.71
C PHE A 170 -3.04 3.56 -10.61
N ASP A 171 -2.21 2.73 -11.23
CA ASP A 171 -1.28 3.20 -12.25
C ASP A 171 -2.04 3.49 -13.56
N GLU A 172 -1.62 4.55 -14.26
CA GLU A 172 -2.27 5.02 -15.50
C GLU A 172 -3.80 5.16 -15.36
N ALA A 173 -4.26 5.80 -14.27
CA ALA A 173 -5.67 5.93 -13.92
C ALA A 173 -6.55 6.59 -15.01
N HIS A 174 -5.96 7.21 -16.03
CA HIS A 174 -6.68 7.75 -17.19
C HIS A 174 -7.37 6.68 -18.04
N HIS A 175 -7.02 5.41 -17.89
CA HIS A 175 -7.72 4.28 -18.47
C HIS A 175 -9.08 3.99 -17.81
N ALA A 176 -9.39 4.59 -16.66
CA ALA A 176 -10.65 4.40 -15.92
C ALA A 176 -11.86 5.00 -16.66
N LYS A 177 -12.19 4.45 -17.83
CA LYS A 177 -13.32 4.90 -18.68
C LYS A 177 -14.34 3.79 -18.83
N LYS A 178 -15.66 4.13 -18.76
CA LYS A 178 -16.81 3.24 -19.02
C LYS A 178 -16.69 1.88 -18.29
N GLU A 179 -16.50 0.80 -19.05
CA GLU A 179 -16.46 -0.58 -18.59
C GLU A 179 -15.07 -1.03 -18.05
N HIS A 180 -14.10 -0.12 -18.00
CA HIS A 180 -12.78 -0.48 -17.51
C HIS A 180 -12.85 -0.96 -16.04
N PRO A 181 -12.07 -1.98 -15.62
CA PRO A 181 -12.08 -2.48 -14.25
C PRO A 181 -11.86 -1.42 -13.18
N TYR A 182 -11.08 -0.38 -13.45
CA TYR A 182 -10.89 0.76 -12.55
C TYR A 182 -12.20 1.54 -12.30
N ALA A 183 -13.00 1.77 -13.34
CA ALA A 183 -14.27 2.47 -13.21
C ALA A 183 -15.28 1.63 -12.44
N ARG A 184 -15.36 0.33 -12.70
CA ARG A 184 -16.21 -0.60 -11.94
C ARG A 184 -15.84 -0.65 -10.47
N TYR A 185 -14.54 -0.65 -10.16
CA TYR A 185 -14.06 -0.60 -8.78
C TYR A 185 -14.49 0.70 -8.10
N ALA A 186 -14.24 1.85 -8.73
CA ALA A 186 -14.61 3.16 -8.19
C ALA A 186 -16.12 3.25 -7.91
N THR A 187 -16.96 2.78 -8.84
CA THR A 187 -18.42 2.80 -8.70
C THR A 187 -18.91 1.88 -7.57
N ASN A 188 -18.34 0.70 -7.46
CA ASN A 188 -18.86 -0.32 -6.52
C ASN A 188 -18.35 -0.15 -5.08
N TYR A 189 -17.17 0.44 -4.89
CA TYR A 189 -16.49 0.45 -3.58
C TYR A 189 -16.04 1.82 -3.06
N LEU A 190 -15.88 2.83 -3.93
CA LEU A 190 -15.42 4.16 -3.53
C LEU A 190 -16.53 5.22 -3.46
N ILE A 191 -17.69 4.96 -4.07
CA ILE A 191 -18.86 5.84 -4.08
C ILE A 191 -19.94 5.24 -3.17
N MET A 192 -19.59 4.81 -1.98
CA MET A 192 -20.58 4.57 -0.93
C MET A 192 -20.74 5.86 -0.12
N PRO A 193 -21.99 6.35 0.09
CA PRO A 193 -22.25 7.57 0.84
C PRO A 193 -21.83 7.44 2.30
#